data_8fd5f02bac9d2c402a3f648b7c0426dd
#
_entry.id   8fd5f02bac9d2c402a3f648b7c0426dd
#
_cell.length_a   1.000
_cell.length_b   1.000
_cell.length_c   1.000
_cell.angle_alpha   90.00
_cell.angle_beta   90.00
_cell.angle_gamma   90.00
#
_symmetry.space_group_name_H-M   'P 1'
#
loop_
_entity.id
_entity.type
_entity.pdbx_description
1 polymer ?
#
loop_
_entity_poly.entity_id
_entity_poly.type
_entity_poly.pdbx_seq_one_letter_code
_entity_poly.pdbx_strand_id
1 'polypeptide(L)'
;ILNGDDIYVPSWRGDVEHYSDIAEEVARFYGYNNIPCTLMRGETTRGGFSEQQRFDRAIGGAVRALGYDEIITYSFISPTYYDKIRMPKDSPLRKSMKILNPLGEDTSIMRTTILPSMLEIIARNFSYRNKSARLYELGKIYLPREDGLADEPKYLSLGAYGDGVDFFSFKGSVETLLRELRITNVKFEACTDNASYHPGRCACVYAGETLLGVFGQIHPLVAANYGVDSEIYTAELSFEAMYEMRSGIPVYQPLPKFPAVTRDIAVVCDEAVTVGALEESIRRGAKGLLKEVSLFDIYRGPGVADGKKSVAFNLVLRADDRSLTGDEADEDVQSILAALSADHGAVLR
;
A
#
# COMPACT_ATOMS: atom_id res chain seq x y z
N ILE A 1 2.47 36.38 -50.63
CA ILE A 1 3.07 36.84 -51.93
C ILE A 1 3.86 35.65 -52.49
N LEU A 2 3.59 35.27 -53.71
CA LEU A 2 4.33 34.23 -54.43
C LEU A 2 5.45 34.87 -55.26
N ASN A 3 6.65 34.28 -55.20
CA ASN A 3 7.78 34.66 -56.06
C ASN A 3 8.49 33.37 -56.51
N GLY A 4 8.11 32.87 -57.69
CA GLY A 4 8.50 31.52 -58.11
C GLY A 4 7.87 30.47 -57.18
N ASP A 5 8.70 29.58 -56.64
CA ASP A 5 8.30 28.53 -55.70
C ASP A 5 8.33 29.00 -54.24
N ASP A 6 8.75 30.24 -53.96
CA ASP A 6 8.83 30.80 -52.63
C ASP A 6 7.53 31.50 -52.22
N ILE A 7 7.11 31.26 -51.01
CA ILE A 7 5.96 31.90 -50.39
C ILE A 7 6.43 32.89 -49.31
N TYR A 8 6.20 34.19 -49.54
CA TYR A 8 6.48 35.23 -48.55
C TYR A 8 5.27 35.48 -47.69
N VAL A 9 5.37 35.12 -46.42
CA VAL A 9 4.31 35.34 -45.41
C VAL A 9 4.34 36.82 -44.99
N PRO A 10 3.21 37.56 -45.04
CA PRO A 10 3.16 38.90 -44.52
C PRO A 10 3.37 38.98 -43.01
N SER A 11 3.96 40.09 -42.54
CA SER A 11 4.28 40.26 -41.10
C SER A 11 3.12 40.20 -40.14
N TRP A 12 1.89 40.41 -40.63
CA TRP A 12 0.66 40.31 -39.82
C TRP A 12 0.08 38.89 -39.74
N ARG A 13 0.67 37.89 -40.44
CA ARG A 13 0.32 36.46 -40.39
C ARG A 13 1.43 35.71 -39.66
N GLY A 14 1.66 36.08 -38.40
CA GLY A 14 2.60 35.40 -37.52
C GLY A 14 2.21 33.97 -37.11
N ASP A 15 1.01 33.55 -37.50
CA ASP A 15 0.48 32.21 -37.37
C ASP A 15 0.96 31.22 -38.43
N VAL A 16 1.52 31.72 -39.54
CA VAL A 16 1.98 30.89 -40.68
C VAL A 16 3.49 30.72 -40.63
N GLU A 17 3.94 29.64 -40.02
CA GLU A 17 5.36 29.36 -39.81
C GLU A 17 5.85 28.15 -40.59
N HIS A 18 4.95 27.24 -40.95
CA HIS A 18 5.30 25.97 -41.59
C HIS A 18 4.46 25.69 -42.84
N TYR A 19 4.87 24.76 -43.67
CA TYR A 19 4.13 24.40 -44.90
C TYR A 19 2.73 23.86 -44.61
N SER A 20 2.51 23.26 -43.45
CA SER A 20 1.18 22.78 -43.00
C SER A 20 0.18 23.93 -42.86
N ASP A 21 0.64 25.10 -42.42
CA ASP A 21 -0.21 26.28 -42.26
C ASP A 21 -0.62 26.81 -43.63
N ILE A 22 0.28 26.72 -44.63
CA ILE A 22 -0.06 27.02 -46.01
C ILE A 22 -1.06 26.02 -46.58
N ALA A 23 -0.90 24.72 -46.25
CA ALA A 23 -1.83 23.69 -46.69
C ALA A 23 -3.23 23.90 -46.04
N GLU A 24 -3.27 24.38 -44.82
CA GLU A 24 -4.53 24.75 -44.15
C GLU A 24 -5.22 25.90 -44.90
N GLU A 25 -4.49 26.95 -45.26
CA GLU A 25 -5.07 28.07 -46.02
C GLU A 25 -5.61 27.61 -47.38
N VAL A 26 -4.87 26.75 -48.09
CA VAL A 26 -5.37 26.16 -49.33
C VAL A 26 -6.64 25.34 -49.10
N ALA A 27 -6.65 24.51 -48.09
CA ALA A 27 -7.84 23.70 -47.75
C ALA A 27 -9.05 24.55 -47.38
N ARG A 28 -8.81 25.67 -46.69
CA ARG A 28 -9.86 26.62 -46.30
C ARG A 28 -10.49 27.28 -47.54
N PHE A 29 -9.67 27.74 -48.51
CA PHE A 29 -10.17 28.32 -49.74
C PHE A 29 -10.80 27.29 -50.69
N TYR A 30 -10.25 26.07 -50.74
CA TYR A 30 -10.86 24.96 -51.50
C TYR A 30 -12.21 24.56 -50.92
N GLY A 31 -12.37 24.70 -49.61
CA GLY A 31 -13.53 24.32 -48.81
C GLY A 31 -13.40 22.92 -48.23
N TYR A 32 -13.42 22.83 -46.92
CA TYR A 32 -13.29 21.55 -46.21
C TYR A 32 -14.36 20.54 -46.61
N ASN A 33 -15.56 20.97 -46.99
CA ASN A 33 -16.62 20.08 -47.46
C ASN A 33 -16.33 19.38 -48.79
N ASN A 34 -15.36 19.92 -49.56
CA ASN A 34 -14.95 19.31 -50.84
C ASN A 34 -13.84 18.26 -50.66
N ILE A 35 -13.30 18.12 -49.44
CA ILE A 35 -12.32 17.10 -49.11
C ILE A 35 -13.04 15.80 -48.79
N PRO A 36 -12.83 14.71 -49.55
CA PRO A 36 -13.53 13.46 -49.31
C PRO A 36 -13.12 12.84 -47.97
N CYS A 37 -14.10 12.44 -47.17
CA CYS A 37 -13.81 11.68 -45.96
C CYS A 37 -13.33 10.28 -46.34
N THR A 38 -12.19 9.91 -45.77
CA THR A 38 -11.62 8.56 -45.90
C THR A 38 -11.71 7.83 -44.59
N LEU A 39 -12.12 6.56 -44.64
CA LEU A 39 -12.05 5.68 -43.46
C LEU A 39 -10.60 5.29 -43.21
N MET A 40 -10.23 5.26 -41.93
CA MET A 40 -8.93 4.70 -41.53
C MET A 40 -8.85 3.22 -41.94
N ARG A 41 -7.73 2.83 -42.52
CA ARG A 41 -7.39 1.43 -42.83
C ARG A 41 -6.16 1.06 -42.02
N GLY A 42 -6.24 -0.04 -41.32
CA GLY A 42 -5.15 -0.57 -40.51
C GLY A 42 -5.47 -1.99 -40.05
N GLU A 43 -4.45 -2.69 -39.66
CA GLU A 43 -4.61 -3.97 -39.00
C GLU A 43 -5.30 -3.76 -37.65
N THR A 44 -6.30 -4.58 -37.37
CA THR A 44 -6.95 -4.57 -36.05
C THR A 44 -6.15 -5.42 -35.09
N THR A 45 -5.84 -4.88 -33.92
CA THR A 45 -5.24 -5.63 -32.83
C THR A 45 -6.29 -6.00 -31.80
N ARG A 46 -6.09 -7.13 -31.11
CA ARG A 46 -6.95 -7.51 -30.01
C ARG A 46 -6.77 -6.52 -28.86
N GLY A 47 -7.81 -5.74 -28.55
CA GLY A 47 -7.83 -4.86 -27.40
C GLY A 47 -7.84 -5.65 -26.09
N GLY A 48 -7.47 -4.99 -25.00
CA GLY A 48 -7.48 -5.58 -23.66
C GLY A 48 -6.59 -4.83 -22.69
N PHE A 49 -6.65 -5.22 -21.42
CA PHE A 49 -5.78 -4.67 -20.39
C PHE A 49 -4.46 -5.46 -20.34
N SER A 50 -3.35 -4.74 -20.16
CA SER A 50 -2.07 -5.34 -19.77
C SER A 50 -2.18 -5.99 -18.38
N GLU A 51 -1.20 -6.82 -18.02
CA GLU A 51 -1.14 -7.44 -16.69
C GLU A 51 -1.08 -6.37 -15.56
N GLN A 52 -0.30 -5.33 -15.75
CA GLN A 52 -0.23 -4.22 -14.80
C GLN A 52 -1.56 -3.47 -14.69
N GLN A 53 -2.26 -3.22 -15.80
CA GLN A 53 -3.59 -2.60 -15.76
C GLN A 53 -4.62 -3.49 -15.08
N ARG A 54 -4.53 -4.82 -15.26
CA ARG A 54 -5.39 -5.76 -14.53
C ARG A 54 -5.12 -5.72 -13.03
N PHE A 55 -3.85 -5.63 -12.64
CA PHE A 55 -3.46 -5.52 -11.24
C PHE A 55 -3.90 -4.19 -10.61
N ASP A 56 -3.73 -3.08 -11.31
CA ASP A 56 -4.26 -1.76 -10.93
C ASP A 56 -5.77 -1.82 -10.62
N ARG A 57 -6.55 -2.40 -11.54
CA ARG A 57 -7.99 -2.59 -11.34
C ARG A 57 -8.33 -3.53 -10.19
N ALA A 58 -7.51 -4.56 -9.96
CA ALA A 58 -7.68 -5.48 -8.85
C ALA A 58 -7.47 -4.77 -7.50
N ILE A 59 -6.42 -3.92 -7.39
CA ILE A 59 -6.21 -3.09 -6.20
C ILE A 59 -7.43 -2.21 -5.94
N GLY A 60 -7.85 -1.41 -6.93
CA GLY A 60 -8.99 -0.52 -6.77
C GLY A 60 -10.28 -1.28 -6.42
N GLY A 61 -10.49 -2.47 -7.01
CA GLY A 61 -11.63 -3.34 -6.69
C GLY A 61 -11.61 -3.81 -5.23
N ALA A 62 -10.47 -4.32 -4.78
CA ALA A 62 -10.29 -4.82 -3.42
C ALA A 62 -10.45 -3.71 -2.37
N VAL A 63 -9.82 -2.55 -2.59
CA VAL A 63 -9.88 -1.42 -1.66
C VAL A 63 -11.29 -0.84 -1.54
N ARG A 64 -12.03 -0.70 -2.67
CA ARG A 64 -13.44 -0.29 -2.63
C ARG A 64 -14.32 -1.29 -1.90
N ALA A 65 -14.06 -2.59 -2.07
CA ALA A 65 -14.80 -3.63 -1.34
C ALA A 65 -14.56 -3.57 0.18
N LEU A 66 -13.42 -3.00 0.61
CA LEU A 66 -13.12 -2.71 2.02
C LEU A 66 -13.75 -1.39 2.52
N GLY A 67 -14.51 -0.70 1.68
CA GLY A 67 -15.23 0.52 2.04
C GLY A 67 -14.41 1.80 1.93
N TYR A 68 -13.37 1.82 1.10
CA TYR A 68 -12.60 3.04 0.82
C TYR A 68 -13.10 3.73 -0.45
N ASP A 69 -13.19 5.05 -0.39
CA ASP A 69 -13.51 5.90 -1.53
C ASP A 69 -12.24 6.37 -2.25
N GLU A 70 -12.29 6.37 -3.57
CA GLU A 70 -11.17 6.82 -4.40
C GLU A 70 -11.05 8.34 -4.37
N ILE A 71 -9.81 8.80 -4.21
CA ILE A 71 -9.47 10.22 -4.37
C ILE A 71 -8.38 10.38 -5.43
N ILE A 72 -8.33 11.52 -6.04
CA ILE A 72 -7.28 11.95 -6.96
C ILE A 72 -6.77 13.29 -6.46
N THR A 73 -5.48 13.37 -6.16
CA THR A 73 -4.83 14.57 -5.67
C THR A 73 -3.80 15.09 -6.68
N TYR A 74 -3.45 16.37 -6.56
CA TYR A 74 -2.39 16.93 -7.38
C TYR A 74 -1.03 16.32 -7.03
N SER A 75 -0.22 16.07 -8.08
CA SER A 75 1.19 15.67 -7.92
C SER A 75 2.09 16.84 -7.52
N PHE A 76 1.58 18.06 -7.61
CA PHE A 76 2.26 19.29 -7.22
C PHE A 76 1.92 19.63 -5.78
N ILE A 77 2.95 19.86 -4.97
CA ILE A 77 2.80 20.18 -3.55
C ILE A 77 3.68 21.37 -3.14
N SER A 78 3.42 21.88 -1.94
CA SER A 78 4.30 22.86 -1.31
C SER A 78 5.52 22.19 -0.69
N PRO A 79 6.72 22.79 -0.79
CA PRO A 79 7.89 22.35 -0.03
C PRO A 79 7.66 22.30 1.50
N THR A 80 6.76 23.13 2.02
CA THR A 80 6.42 23.18 3.43
C THR A 80 5.66 21.94 3.93
N TYR A 81 5.09 21.14 3.02
CA TYR A 81 4.36 19.93 3.38
C TYR A 81 5.26 18.88 4.02
N TYR A 82 6.53 18.84 3.66
CA TYR A 82 7.51 17.96 4.32
C TYR A 82 7.74 18.32 5.78
N ASP A 83 7.67 19.61 6.12
CA ASP A 83 7.75 20.05 7.53
C ASP A 83 6.45 19.71 8.28
N LYS A 84 5.28 19.86 7.64
CA LYS A 84 3.98 19.47 8.23
C LYS A 84 3.98 17.98 8.64
N ILE A 85 4.52 17.09 7.81
CA ILE A 85 4.61 15.66 8.12
C ILE A 85 5.85 15.29 8.95
N ARG A 86 6.58 16.27 9.45
CA ARG A 86 7.80 16.10 10.26
C ARG A 86 8.89 15.27 9.58
N MET A 87 8.94 15.26 8.25
CA MET A 87 10.00 14.58 7.52
C MET A 87 11.37 15.15 7.91
N PRO A 88 12.38 14.33 8.26
CA PRO A 88 13.72 14.78 8.59
C PRO A 88 14.30 15.70 7.52
N LYS A 89 15.06 16.73 7.93
CA LYS A 89 15.59 17.72 6.99
C LYS A 89 16.65 17.16 6.04
N ASP A 90 17.32 16.11 6.44
CA ASP A 90 18.33 15.36 5.70
C ASP A 90 17.72 14.20 4.87
N SER A 91 16.42 13.99 4.95
CA SER A 91 15.73 12.94 4.19
C SER A 91 15.95 13.11 2.68
N PRO A 92 16.37 12.06 1.96
CA PRO A 92 16.51 12.09 0.51
C PRO A 92 15.18 12.40 -0.20
N LEU A 93 14.05 12.08 0.43
CA LEU A 93 12.71 12.39 -0.11
C LEU A 93 12.38 13.88 -0.15
N ARG A 94 13.20 14.76 0.47
CA ARG A 94 13.07 16.22 0.30
C ARG A 94 13.67 16.73 -1.00
N LYS A 95 14.43 15.91 -1.72
CA LYS A 95 14.96 16.25 -3.04
C LYS A 95 13.84 16.08 -4.07
N SER A 96 13.04 17.13 -4.25
CA SER A 96 11.94 17.16 -5.22
C SER A 96 12.31 17.88 -6.49
N MET A 97 11.72 17.46 -7.60
CA MET A 97 11.75 18.25 -8.83
C MET A 97 10.99 19.56 -8.64
N LYS A 98 11.61 20.65 -9.09
CA LYS A 98 10.96 21.98 -9.06
C LYS A 98 10.21 22.22 -10.35
N ILE A 99 9.03 22.80 -10.25
CA ILE A 99 8.26 23.28 -11.40
C ILE A 99 8.87 24.60 -11.85
N LEU A 100 9.14 24.74 -13.16
CA LEU A 100 9.78 25.95 -13.71
C LEU A 100 8.87 27.18 -13.63
N ASN A 101 7.58 26.99 -13.84
CA ASN A 101 6.57 28.04 -13.85
C ASN A 101 5.36 27.63 -12.98
N PRO A 102 5.52 27.50 -11.65
CA PRO A 102 4.44 27.08 -10.78
C PRO A 102 3.32 28.15 -10.71
N LEU A 103 2.10 27.70 -10.46
CA LEU A 103 0.96 28.59 -10.22
C LEU A 103 1.13 29.37 -8.91
N GLY A 104 1.80 28.80 -7.92
CA GLY A 104 2.10 29.36 -6.63
C GLY A 104 3.11 28.50 -5.88
N GLU A 105 3.58 28.97 -4.71
CA GLU A 105 4.54 28.24 -3.88
C GLU A 105 3.94 26.91 -3.36
N ASP A 106 2.64 26.89 -3.15
CA ASP A 106 1.85 25.75 -2.70
C ASP A 106 1.80 24.58 -3.70
N THR A 107 2.21 24.83 -4.95
CA THR A 107 2.26 23.84 -6.04
C THR A 107 3.59 23.87 -6.78
N SER A 108 4.69 24.18 -6.08
CA SER A 108 5.98 24.49 -6.72
C SER A 108 6.93 23.31 -6.90
N ILE A 109 6.62 22.16 -6.32
CA ILE A 109 7.45 20.96 -6.44
C ILE A 109 6.59 19.70 -6.73
N MET A 110 7.23 18.71 -7.35
CA MET A 110 6.64 17.37 -7.52
C MET A 110 6.77 16.57 -6.22
N ARG A 111 5.70 15.86 -5.83
CA ARG A 111 5.68 15.05 -4.62
C ARG A 111 6.60 13.82 -4.71
N THR A 112 7.29 13.51 -3.63
CA THR A 112 8.09 12.29 -3.44
C THR A 112 7.43 11.28 -2.50
N THR A 113 6.25 11.60 -1.96
CA THR A 113 5.36 10.77 -1.15
C THR A 113 3.93 11.28 -1.32
N ILE A 114 2.93 10.40 -1.21
CA ILE A 114 1.52 10.78 -1.32
C ILE A 114 0.97 11.26 0.03
N LEU A 115 1.65 10.91 1.12
CA LEU A 115 1.18 11.17 2.49
C LEU A 115 0.68 12.60 2.74
N PRO A 116 1.40 13.69 2.35
CA PRO A 116 0.89 15.04 2.55
C PRO A 116 -0.44 15.30 1.85
N SER A 117 -0.58 14.81 0.61
CA SER A 117 -1.80 14.97 -0.19
C SER A 117 -2.98 14.23 0.44
N MET A 118 -2.78 13.01 0.92
CA MET A 118 -3.78 12.24 1.66
C MET A 118 -4.23 12.97 2.92
N LEU A 119 -3.29 13.50 3.70
CA LEU A 119 -3.60 14.23 4.93
C LEU A 119 -4.36 15.54 4.67
N GLU A 120 -4.09 16.25 3.56
CA GLU A 120 -4.87 17.44 3.16
C GLU A 120 -6.34 17.07 2.87
N ILE A 121 -6.59 15.96 2.18
CA ILE A 121 -7.97 15.52 1.91
C ILE A 121 -8.68 15.06 3.19
N ILE A 122 -7.96 14.34 4.08
CA ILE A 122 -8.49 13.97 5.40
C ILE A 122 -8.84 15.23 6.20
N ALA A 123 -7.94 16.21 6.28
CA ALA A 123 -8.16 17.46 6.98
C ALA A 123 -9.36 18.23 6.43
N ARG A 124 -9.52 18.26 5.11
CA ARG A 124 -10.69 18.87 4.45
C ARG A 124 -11.98 18.17 4.84
N ASN A 125 -12.03 16.84 4.78
CA ASN A 125 -13.19 16.07 5.20
C ASN A 125 -13.53 16.30 6.67
N PHE A 126 -12.53 16.29 7.55
CA PHE A 126 -12.68 16.58 8.97
C PHE A 126 -13.24 17.99 9.20
N SER A 127 -12.73 18.99 8.47
CA SER A 127 -13.21 20.38 8.55
C SER A 127 -14.67 20.54 8.11
N TYR A 128 -15.12 19.71 7.15
CA TYR A 128 -16.54 19.61 6.76
C TYR A 128 -17.40 18.82 7.74
N ARG A 129 -16.83 18.42 8.91
CA ARG A 129 -17.51 17.67 9.97
C ARG A 129 -17.98 16.27 9.54
N ASN A 130 -17.34 15.69 8.55
CA ASN A 130 -17.51 14.27 8.30
C ASN A 130 -16.94 13.49 9.49
N LYS A 131 -17.76 12.64 10.12
CA LYS A 131 -17.40 11.92 11.35
C LYS A 131 -16.34 10.85 11.12
N SER A 132 -16.29 10.31 9.91
CA SER A 132 -15.34 9.28 9.51
C SER A 132 -15.08 9.36 8.01
N ALA A 133 -13.92 8.90 7.57
CA ALA A 133 -13.63 8.68 6.16
C ALA A 133 -12.65 7.51 6.01
N ARG A 134 -12.77 6.81 4.89
CA ARG A 134 -11.81 5.81 4.39
C ARG A 134 -11.53 6.14 2.95
N LEU A 135 -10.31 6.54 2.66
CA LEU A 135 -9.91 7.11 1.37
C LEU A 135 -8.73 6.34 0.80
N TYR A 136 -8.66 6.21 -0.52
CA TYR A 136 -7.48 5.67 -1.18
C TYR A 136 -7.11 6.45 -2.43
N GLU A 137 -5.83 6.44 -2.74
CA GLU A 137 -5.28 6.94 -4.00
C GLU A 137 -4.25 5.95 -4.53
N LEU A 138 -4.37 5.57 -5.79
CA LEU A 138 -3.34 4.87 -6.53
C LEU A 138 -2.64 5.89 -7.43
N GLY A 139 -1.60 6.52 -6.88
CA GLY A 139 -0.94 7.67 -7.47
C GLY A 139 0.55 7.45 -7.73
N LYS A 140 1.15 8.36 -8.51
CA LYS A 140 2.59 8.40 -8.74
C LYS A 140 3.28 9.34 -7.78
N ILE A 141 4.53 9.03 -7.46
CA ILE A 141 5.51 9.93 -6.86
C ILE A 141 6.64 10.16 -7.86
N TYR A 142 7.47 11.18 -7.63
CA TYR A 142 8.46 11.63 -8.59
C TYR A 142 9.83 11.74 -7.92
N LEU A 143 10.69 10.78 -8.20
CA LEU A 143 12.03 10.69 -7.63
C LEU A 143 13.04 11.22 -8.65
N PRO A 144 13.72 12.37 -8.39
CA PRO A 144 14.63 12.97 -9.36
C PRO A 144 15.80 12.04 -9.69
N ARG A 145 16.17 11.98 -10.96
CA ARG A 145 17.36 11.31 -11.46
C ARG A 145 18.44 12.32 -11.84
N GLU A 146 19.66 11.85 -12.03
CA GLU A 146 20.79 12.70 -12.43
C GLU A 146 20.64 13.28 -13.84
N ASP A 147 19.88 12.60 -14.72
CA ASP A 147 19.61 13.06 -16.09
C ASP A 147 18.56 14.17 -16.21
N GLY A 148 18.04 14.66 -15.08
CA GLY A 148 17.04 15.72 -15.01
C GLY A 148 15.59 15.24 -15.18
N LEU A 149 15.39 13.95 -15.43
CA LEU A 149 14.07 13.30 -15.43
C LEU A 149 13.72 12.78 -14.03
N ALA A 150 12.57 12.14 -13.89
CA ALA A 150 12.17 11.45 -12.69
C ALA A 150 11.88 9.97 -12.95
N ASP A 151 12.15 9.14 -11.93
CA ASP A 151 11.46 7.87 -11.79
C ASP A 151 10.07 8.15 -11.23
N GLU A 152 9.06 7.51 -11.81
CA GLU A 152 7.66 7.75 -11.50
C GLU A 152 6.98 6.48 -10.93
N PRO A 153 7.48 5.92 -9.82
CA PRO A 153 6.87 4.72 -9.25
C PRO A 153 5.46 5.03 -8.74
N LYS A 154 4.59 4.01 -8.85
CA LYS A 154 3.22 4.09 -8.39
C LYS A 154 3.10 3.57 -6.96
N TYR A 155 2.33 4.27 -6.14
CA TYR A 155 2.03 3.88 -4.77
C TYR A 155 0.53 3.84 -4.53
N LEU A 156 0.09 2.86 -3.75
CA LEU A 156 -1.21 2.88 -3.12
C LEU A 156 -1.10 3.59 -1.78
N SER A 157 -1.82 4.70 -1.65
CA SER A 157 -2.00 5.37 -0.37
C SER A 157 -3.40 5.08 0.18
N LEU A 158 -3.48 4.69 1.44
CA LEU A 158 -4.72 4.55 2.20
C LEU A 158 -4.74 5.58 3.31
N GLY A 159 -5.93 6.10 3.63
CA GLY A 159 -6.13 6.99 4.76
C GLY A 159 -7.49 6.76 5.41
N ALA A 160 -7.53 6.71 6.75
CA ALA A 160 -8.78 6.53 7.47
C ALA A 160 -8.77 7.24 8.82
N TYR A 161 -9.94 7.70 9.27
CA TYR A 161 -10.18 8.23 10.60
C TYR A 161 -11.65 8.04 11.00
N GLY A 162 -11.93 8.19 12.30
CA GLY A 162 -13.29 8.21 12.85
C GLY A 162 -13.73 6.88 13.46
N ASP A 163 -15.03 6.73 13.67
CA ASP A 163 -15.60 5.61 14.41
C ASP A 163 -15.25 4.24 13.79
N GLY A 164 -14.81 3.32 14.62
CA GLY A 164 -14.44 1.96 14.23
C GLY A 164 -13.11 1.87 13.47
N VAL A 165 -12.29 2.92 13.50
CA VAL A 165 -10.94 2.92 12.95
C VAL A 165 -9.94 2.95 14.07
N ASP A 166 -9.18 1.86 14.22
CA ASP A 166 -8.04 1.73 15.10
C ASP A 166 -6.87 1.05 14.38
N PHE A 167 -5.76 0.87 15.08
CA PHE A 167 -4.57 0.24 14.49
C PHE A 167 -4.86 -1.16 13.91
N PHE A 168 -5.63 -1.97 14.64
CA PHE A 168 -5.88 -3.35 14.24
C PHE A 168 -6.91 -3.47 13.12
N SER A 169 -7.97 -2.67 13.13
CA SER A 169 -8.94 -2.61 12.04
C SER A 169 -8.31 -2.10 10.75
N PHE A 170 -7.41 -1.13 10.84
CA PHE A 170 -6.67 -0.62 9.69
C PHE A 170 -5.63 -1.64 9.19
N LYS A 171 -4.91 -2.30 10.10
CA LYS A 171 -4.04 -3.44 9.77
C LYS A 171 -4.81 -4.55 9.05
N GLY A 172 -6.00 -4.89 9.55
CA GLY A 172 -6.88 -5.88 8.92
C GLY A 172 -7.29 -5.51 7.50
N SER A 173 -7.45 -4.21 7.19
CA SER A 173 -7.68 -3.74 5.82
C SER A 173 -6.45 -4.00 4.93
N VAL A 174 -5.24 -3.71 5.42
CA VAL A 174 -3.99 -3.98 4.70
C VAL A 174 -3.79 -5.49 4.49
N GLU A 175 -3.98 -6.30 5.53
CA GLU A 175 -3.88 -7.78 5.44
C GLU A 175 -4.86 -8.36 4.43
N THR A 176 -6.11 -7.90 4.46
CA THR A 176 -7.15 -8.36 3.54
C THR A 176 -6.82 -7.96 2.11
N LEU A 177 -6.38 -6.73 1.87
CA LEU A 177 -5.93 -6.28 0.56
C LEU A 177 -4.81 -7.17 0.01
N LEU A 178 -3.76 -7.41 0.79
CA LEU A 178 -2.62 -8.22 0.36
C LEU A 178 -3.04 -9.67 0.06
N ARG A 179 -3.94 -10.24 0.87
CA ARG A 179 -4.51 -11.56 0.63
C ARG A 179 -5.32 -11.63 -0.66
N GLU A 180 -6.19 -10.64 -0.93
CA GLU A 180 -6.96 -10.56 -2.16
C GLU A 180 -6.07 -10.41 -3.40
N LEU A 181 -4.97 -9.69 -3.27
CA LEU A 181 -3.93 -9.57 -4.31
C LEU A 181 -3.01 -10.79 -4.40
N ARG A 182 -3.23 -11.81 -3.57
CA ARG A 182 -2.46 -13.06 -3.50
C ARG A 182 -0.98 -12.84 -3.17
N ILE A 183 -0.72 -11.87 -2.33
CA ILE A 183 0.61 -11.67 -1.78
C ILE A 183 0.72 -12.52 -0.52
N THR A 184 1.63 -13.46 -0.54
CA THR A 184 1.85 -14.43 0.53
C THR A 184 3.12 -14.14 1.30
N ASN A 185 3.34 -14.84 2.41
CA ASN A 185 4.52 -14.66 3.28
C ASN A 185 4.66 -13.20 3.76
N VAL A 186 3.53 -12.61 4.16
CA VAL A 186 3.48 -11.22 4.64
C VAL A 186 3.95 -11.17 6.09
N LYS A 187 4.87 -10.24 6.39
CA LYS A 187 5.37 -9.94 7.73
C LYS A 187 5.14 -8.47 8.06
N PHE A 188 4.90 -8.20 9.33
CA PHE A 188 4.74 -6.85 9.88
C PHE A 188 5.82 -6.63 10.94
N GLU A 189 6.68 -5.65 10.70
CA GLU A 189 7.76 -5.30 11.61
C GLU A 189 7.54 -3.90 12.17
N ALA A 190 7.78 -3.71 13.48
CA ALA A 190 7.63 -2.41 14.10
C ALA A 190 8.57 -1.38 13.43
N CYS A 191 8.01 -0.23 13.06
CA CYS A 191 8.74 0.89 12.48
C CYS A 191 8.73 2.06 13.47
N THR A 192 9.87 2.38 14.05
CA THR A 192 9.98 3.39 15.12
C THR A 192 10.68 4.67 14.69
N ASP A 193 11.30 4.68 13.51
CA ASP A 193 12.16 5.73 12.99
C ASP A 193 11.46 6.69 12.01
N ASN A 194 10.21 6.41 11.62
CA ASN A 194 9.43 7.28 10.75
C ASN A 194 8.73 8.38 11.57
N ALA A 195 9.28 9.59 11.55
CA ALA A 195 8.79 10.72 12.34
C ALA A 195 7.36 11.19 12.00
N SER A 196 6.80 10.78 10.85
CA SER A 196 5.43 11.08 10.46
C SER A 196 4.39 10.22 11.18
N TYR A 197 4.82 9.09 11.73
CA TYR A 197 3.97 8.10 12.38
C TYR A 197 4.20 8.04 13.89
N HIS A 198 3.23 7.49 14.59
CA HIS A 198 3.32 7.23 16.02
C HIS A 198 4.28 6.05 16.27
N PRO A 199 5.35 6.21 17.08
CA PRO A 199 6.43 5.22 17.20
C PRO A 199 5.97 3.86 17.76
N GLY A 200 4.86 3.82 18.52
CA GLY A 200 4.30 2.60 19.08
C GLY A 200 3.15 2.00 18.24
N ARG A 201 2.78 2.63 17.11
CA ARG A 201 1.66 2.20 16.25
C ARG A 201 1.99 2.41 14.78
N CYS A 202 3.18 1.97 14.37
CA CYS A 202 3.65 2.00 13.00
C CYS A 202 4.36 0.70 12.69
N ALA A 203 4.14 0.16 11.49
CA ALA A 203 4.80 -1.03 11.02
C ALA A 203 5.19 -0.93 9.55
N CYS A 204 6.33 -1.51 9.22
CA CYS A 204 6.74 -1.83 7.88
C CYS A 204 6.09 -3.16 7.45
N VAL A 205 5.70 -3.25 6.19
CA VAL A 205 5.04 -4.42 5.59
C VAL A 205 6.00 -5.07 4.61
N TYR A 206 6.28 -6.33 4.81
CA TYR A 206 7.15 -7.11 3.92
C TYR A 206 6.39 -8.29 3.30
N ALA A 207 6.82 -8.70 2.11
CA ALA A 207 6.52 -10.00 1.55
C ALA A 207 7.84 -10.75 1.36
N GLY A 208 8.09 -11.78 2.17
CA GLY A 208 9.43 -12.33 2.34
C GLY A 208 10.40 -11.26 2.83
N GLU A 209 11.45 -10.97 2.05
CA GLU A 209 12.43 -9.92 2.35
C GLU A 209 12.15 -8.58 1.63
N THR A 210 11.11 -8.53 0.78
CA THR A 210 10.79 -7.34 -0.01
C THR A 210 9.90 -6.40 0.78
N LEU A 211 10.35 -5.17 1.02
CA LEU A 211 9.55 -4.11 1.63
C LEU A 211 8.43 -3.69 0.67
N LEU A 212 7.19 -3.87 1.09
CA LEU A 212 6.02 -3.39 0.35
C LEU A 212 5.68 -1.94 0.70
N GLY A 213 5.93 -1.52 1.94
CA GLY A 213 5.64 -0.18 2.39
C GLY A 213 5.48 -0.05 3.91
N VAL A 214 4.81 1.00 4.33
CA VAL A 214 4.59 1.37 5.73
C VAL A 214 3.12 1.67 5.98
N PHE A 215 2.63 1.34 7.17
CA PHE A 215 1.32 1.78 7.65
C PHE A 215 1.35 2.05 9.14
N GLY A 216 0.40 2.86 9.61
CA GLY A 216 0.27 3.11 11.04
C GLY A 216 -0.59 4.32 11.36
N GLN A 217 -0.64 4.63 12.66
CA GLN A 217 -1.23 5.87 13.15
C GLN A 217 -0.31 7.04 12.83
N ILE A 218 -0.87 8.09 12.29
CA ILE A 218 -0.16 9.36 12.10
C ILE A 218 0.23 9.94 13.46
N HIS A 219 1.43 10.49 13.55
CA HIS A 219 1.91 11.11 14.78
C HIS A 219 0.97 12.25 15.21
N PRO A 220 0.58 12.36 16.50
CA PRO A 220 -0.35 13.40 16.95
C PRO A 220 0.06 14.82 16.58
N LEU A 221 1.36 15.16 16.61
CA LEU A 221 1.84 16.44 16.16
C LEU A 221 1.65 16.67 14.66
N VAL A 222 1.70 15.62 13.84
CA VAL A 222 1.39 15.73 12.41
C VAL A 222 -0.11 15.96 12.22
N ALA A 223 -0.97 15.20 12.88
CA ALA A 223 -2.42 15.43 12.85
C ALA A 223 -2.77 16.87 13.26
N ALA A 224 -2.14 17.40 14.32
CA ALA A 224 -2.29 18.78 14.76
C ALA A 224 -1.84 19.81 13.70
N ASN A 225 -0.74 19.54 12.96
CA ASN A 225 -0.29 20.41 11.85
C ASN A 225 -1.32 20.51 10.71
N TYR A 226 -2.22 19.54 10.59
CA TYR A 226 -3.34 19.53 9.64
C TYR A 226 -4.67 19.95 10.27
N GLY A 227 -4.70 20.30 11.57
CA GLY A 227 -5.90 20.72 12.30
C GLY A 227 -6.91 19.59 12.52
N VAL A 228 -6.46 18.34 12.58
CA VAL A 228 -7.30 17.17 12.82
C VAL A 228 -7.14 16.70 14.26
N ASP A 229 -8.20 16.81 15.03
CA ASP A 229 -8.28 16.32 16.41
C ASP A 229 -8.95 14.93 16.43
N SER A 230 -8.30 13.99 15.75
CA SER A 230 -8.72 12.58 15.69
C SER A 230 -7.50 11.72 15.38
N GLU A 231 -7.56 10.44 15.76
CA GLU A 231 -6.58 9.47 15.30
C GLU A 231 -6.73 9.26 13.79
N ILE A 232 -5.63 9.39 13.06
CA ILE A 232 -5.56 9.17 11.61
C ILE A 232 -4.67 7.97 11.40
N TYR A 233 -5.08 7.06 10.53
CA TYR A 233 -4.30 5.91 10.09
C TYR A 233 -4.05 6.02 8.60
N THR A 234 -2.81 5.79 8.18
CA THR A 234 -2.43 5.81 6.76
C THR A 234 -1.53 4.64 6.41
N ALA A 235 -1.51 4.31 5.13
CA ALA A 235 -0.55 3.39 4.54
C ALA A 235 -0.03 3.94 3.22
N GLU A 236 1.23 3.66 2.90
CA GLU A 236 1.82 3.84 1.57
C GLU A 236 2.48 2.53 1.15
N LEU A 237 1.97 1.90 0.09
CA LEU A 237 2.43 0.60 -0.40
C LEU A 237 2.88 0.73 -1.86
N SER A 238 4.07 0.23 -2.19
CA SER A 238 4.61 0.23 -3.55
C SER A 238 3.81 -0.69 -4.47
N PHE A 239 3.29 -0.13 -5.55
CA PHE A 239 2.60 -0.90 -6.57
C PHE A 239 3.51 -1.94 -7.22
N GLU A 240 4.74 -1.54 -7.56
CA GLU A 240 5.71 -2.40 -8.22
C GLU A 240 6.09 -3.58 -7.32
N ALA A 241 6.40 -3.31 -6.05
CA ALA A 241 6.73 -4.38 -5.09
C ALA A 241 5.55 -5.34 -4.90
N MET A 242 4.33 -4.83 -4.74
CA MET A 242 3.13 -5.68 -4.65
C MET A 242 2.90 -6.48 -5.94
N TYR A 243 3.14 -5.88 -7.11
CA TYR A 243 2.98 -6.55 -8.40
C TYR A 243 3.97 -7.70 -8.57
N GLU A 244 5.22 -7.51 -8.19
CA GLU A 244 6.28 -8.52 -8.27
C GLU A 244 6.07 -9.67 -7.29
N MET A 245 5.60 -9.35 -6.08
CA MET A 245 5.42 -10.34 -5.00
C MET A 245 4.09 -11.11 -5.07
N ARG A 246 3.21 -10.79 -6.03
CA ARG A 246 1.95 -11.53 -6.18
C ARG A 246 2.19 -12.97 -6.62
N SER A 247 1.44 -13.88 -6.01
CA SER A 247 1.41 -15.27 -6.43
C SER A 247 0.66 -15.44 -7.77
N GLY A 248 0.95 -16.54 -8.44
CA GLY A 248 0.25 -16.95 -9.65
C GLY A 248 -1.24 -17.30 -9.43
N ILE A 249 -1.85 -17.92 -10.41
CA ILE A 249 -3.24 -18.42 -10.32
C ILE A 249 -3.32 -19.45 -9.20
N PRO A 250 -4.34 -19.38 -8.31
CA PRO A 250 -4.52 -20.39 -7.26
C PRO A 250 -4.68 -21.77 -7.87
N VAL A 251 -3.90 -22.71 -7.32
CA VAL A 251 -4.02 -24.13 -7.70
C VAL A 251 -5.03 -24.78 -6.76
N TYR A 252 -5.95 -25.54 -7.34
CA TYR A 252 -6.93 -26.31 -6.58
C TYR A 252 -6.23 -27.25 -5.60
N GLN A 253 -6.63 -27.17 -4.34
CA GLN A 253 -6.25 -28.11 -3.30
C GLN A 253 -7.46 -28.97 -2.93
N PRO A 254 -7.34 -30.32 -2.98
CA PRO A 254 -8.42 -31.20 -2.56
C PRO A 254 -8.84 -30.94 -1.12
N LEU A 255 -10.11 -31.11 -0.84
CA LEU A 255 -10.59 -31.09 0.53
C LEU A 255 -9.88 -32.20 1.35
N PRO A 256 -9.55 -31.92 2.61
CA PRO A 256 -8.92 -32.89 3.48
C PRO A 256 -9.80 -34.14 3.67
N LYS A 257 -9.19 -35.31 3.54
CA LYS A 257 -9.89 -36.59 3.75
C LYS A 257 -9.98 -36.99 5.22
N PHE A 258 -9.07 -36.50 6.04
CA PHE A 258 -8.96 -36.89 7.45
C PHE A 258 -9.30 -35.71 8.36
N PRO A 259 -9.91 -35.95 9.53
CA PRO A 259 -10.26 -34.91 10.47
C PRO A 259 -9.02 -34.23 11.07
N ALA A 260 -9.13 -32.99 11.41
CA ALA A 260 -8.13 -32.27 12.19
C ALA A 260 -8.30 -32.53 13.69
N VAL A 261 -7.20 -32.44 14.42
CA VAL A 261 -7.16 -32.39 15.88
C VAL A 261 -6.79 -30.97 16.28
N THR A 262 -7.57 -30.38 17.19
CA THR A 262 -7.27 -29.02 17.71
C THR A 262 -6.61 -29.12 19.07
N ARG A 263 -5.67 -28.21 19.36
CA ARG A 263 -5.05 -28.03 20.68
C ARG A 263 -4.94 -26.54 20.99
N ASP A 264 -5.27 -26.19 22.20
CA ASP A 264 -5.06 -24.84 22.73
C ASP A 264 -3.79 -24.84 23.57
N ILE A 265 -2.96 -23.84 23.37
CA ILE A 265 -1.80 -23.58 24.20
C ILE A 265 -1.87 -22.15 24.70
N ALA A 266 -1.52 -21.92 25.96
CA ALA A 266 -1.34 -20.59 26.54
C ALA A 266 0.08 -20.50 27.08
N VAL A 267 0.85 -19.54 26.60
CA VAL A 267 2.25 -19.36 27.00
C VAL A 267 2.48 -17.98 27.61
N VAL A 268 3.28 -17.94 28.66
CA VAL A 268 3.71 -16.70 29.31
C VAL A 268 5.07 -16.32 28.76
N CYS A 269 5.20 -15.10 28.24
CA CYS A 269 6.44 -14.54 27.70
C CYS A 269 6.64 -13.09 28.12
N ASP A 270 7.80 -12.53 27.83
CA ASP A 270 8.06 -11.11 28.08
C ASP A 270 7.16 -10.21 27.23
N GLU A 271 6.77 -9.05 27.76
CA GLU A 271 5.86 -8.11 27.09
C GLU A 271 6.40 -7.65 25.72
N ALA A 272 7.72 -7.55 25.58
CA ALA A 272 8.37 -7.14 24.33
C ALA A 272 8.28 -8.17 23.19
N VAL A 273 8.02 -9.45 23.48
CA VAL A 273 7.92 -10.50 22.46
C VAL A 273 6.65 -10.29 21.67
N THR A 274 6.76 -10.15 20.35
CA THR A 274 5.60 -9.93 19.48
C THR A 274 4.84 -11.24 19.24
N VAL A 275 3.53 -11.15 18.98
CA VAL A 275 2.71 -12.32 18.60
C VAL A 275 3.26 -13.00 17.35
N GLY A 276 3.66 -12.19 16.34
CA GLY A 276 4.25 -12.73 15.11
C GLY A 276 5.52 -13.56 15.34
N ALA A 277 6.39 -13.13 16.28
CA ALA A 277 7.58 -13.91 16.64
C ALA A 277 7.20 -15.26 17.32
N LEU A 278 6.16 -15.26 18.17
CA LEU A 278 5.65 -16.50 18.74
C LEU A 278 5.05 -17.43 17.66
N GLU A 279 4.26 -16.88 16.73
CA GLU A 279 3.70 -17.65 15.60
C GLU A 279 4.78 -18.25 14.71
N GLU A 280 5.86 -17.50 14.44
CA GLU A 280 7.00 -18.01 13.67
C GLU A 280 7.68 -19.18 14.39
N SER A 281 7.89 -19.08 15.70
CA SER A 281 8.46 -20.17 16.50
C SER A 281 7.52 -21.39 16.56
N ILE A 282 6.20 -21.17 16.65
CA ILE A 282 5.20 -22.24 16.58
C ILE A 282 5.31 -22.98 15.24
N ARG A 283 5.32 -22.25 14.12
CA ARG A 283 5.42 -22.86 12.78
C ARG A 283 6.73 -23.61 12.57
N ARG A 284 7.84 -23.08 13.08
CA ARG A 284 9.15 -23.71 13.00
C ARG A 284 9.26 -24.94 13.90
N GLY A 285 8.67 -24.89 15.09
CA GLY A 285 8.68 -26.00 16.05
C GLY A 285 7.78 -27.16 15.65
N ALA A 286 6.81 -26.94 14.79
CA ALA A 286 5.91 -27.98 14.30
C ALA A 286 6.63 -28.98 13.37
N LYS A 287 6.29 -30.29 13.52
CA LYS A 287 6.85 -31.38 12.74
C LYS A 287 6.11 -31.67 11.43
N GLY A 288 5.40 -30.65 10.88
CA GLY A 288 4.67 -30.76 9.61
C GLY A 288 3.20 -31.12 9.75
N LEU A 289 2.69 -31.34 10.95
CA LEU A 289 1.27 -31.59 11.21
C LEU A 289 0.45 -30.31 11.35
N LEU A 290 1.06 -29.19 11.71
CA LEU A 290 0.40 -27.91 11.90
C LEU A 290 -0.14 -27.38 10.57
N LYS A 291 -1.45 -27.18 10.48
CA LYS A 291 -2.12 -26.59 9.32
C LYS A 291 -2.49 -25.12 9.56
N GLU A 292 -2.87 -24.79 10.78
CA GLU A 292 -3.26 -23.43 11.15
C GLU A 292 -2.85 -23.14 12.59
N VAL A 293 -2.45 -21.89 12.82
CA VAL A 293 -2.28 -21.30 14.16
C VAL A 293 -3.06 -20.00 14.19
N SER A 294 -3.86 -19.81 15.21
CA SER A 294 -4.66 -18.61 15.41
C SER A 294 -4.56 -18.11 16.85
N LEU A 295 -4.24 -16.81 16.99
CA LEU A 295 -4.30 -16.12 18.27
C LEU A 295 -5.76 -15.96 18.68
N PHE A 296 -6.11 -16.28 19.94
CA PHE A 296 -7.46 -16.01 20.42
C PHE A 296 -7.51 -15.20 21.73
N ASP A 297 -6.41 -15.13 22.49
CA ASP A 297 -6.38 -14.30 23.71
C ASP A 297 -4.99 -13.76 24.03
N ILE A 298 -4.92 -12.54 24.57
CA ILE A 298 -3.74 -11.95 25.20
C ILE A 298 -4.14 -11.41 26.56
N TYR A 299 -3.68 -12.06 27.61
CA TYR A 299 -4.03 -11.72 28.98
C TYR A 299 -2.88 -11.06 29.75
N ARG A 300 -3.23 -9.98 30.42
CA ARG A 300 -2.38 -9.24 31.35
C ARG A 300 -3.17 -9.03 32.64
N GLY A 301 -2.68 -9.57 33.74
CA GLY A 301 -3.41 -9.42 35.01
C GLY A 301 -2.98 -10.44 36.05
N PRO A 302 -3.78 -10.63 37.12
CA PRO A 302 -3.44 -11.53 38.21
C PRO A 302 -3.05 -12.92 37.73
N GLY A 303 -1.91 -13.42 38.24
CA GLY A 303 -1.33 -14.71 37.81
C GLY A 303 -0.31 -14.62 36.67
N VAL A 304 -0.05 -13.44 36.12
CA VAL A 304 1.04 -13.17 35.20
C VAL A 304 1.97 -12.16 35.84
N ALA A 305 3.29 -12.43 35.86
CA ALA A 305 4.27 -11.55 36.47
C ALA A 305 4.34 -10.19 35.76
N ASP A 306 4.73 -9.14 36.50
CA ASP A 306 4.94 -7.82 35.91
C ASP A 306 5.97 -7.87 34.77
N GLY A 307 5.70 -7.16 33.68
CA GLY A 307 6.53 -7.17 32.47
C GLY A 307 6.34 -8.42 31.57
N LYS A 308 5.38 -9.27 31.90
CA LYS A 308 5.01 -10.44 31.10
C LYS A 308 3.56 -10.40 30.65
N LYS A 309 3.25 -11.19 29.62
CA LYS A 309 1.91 -11.44 29.10
C LYS A 309 1.69 -12.92 28.87
N SER A 310 0.46 -13.38 28.98
CA SER A 310 0.03 -14.70 28.56
C SER A 310 -0.62 -14.59 27.18
N VAL A 311 -0.16 -15.38 26.22
CA VAL A 311 -0.65 -15.39 24.84
C VAL A 311 -1.20 -16.77 24.55
N ALA A 312 -2.46 -16.85 24.10
CA ALA A 312 -3.15 -18.10 23.85
C ALA A 312 -3.40 -18.32 22.36
N PHE A 313 -3.02 -19.50 21.89
CA PHE A 313 -3.15 -19.91 20.49
C PHE A 313 -3.98 -21.20 20.39
N ASN A 314 -4.83 -21.23 19.36
CA ASN A 314 -5.42 -22.47 18.87
C ASN A 314 -4.58 -23.02 17.73
N LEU A 315 -4.22 -24.30 17.83
CA LEU A 315 -3.44 -25.06 16.87
C LEU A 315 -4.33 -26.08 16.17
N VAL A 316 -4.35 -26.08 14.84
CA VAL A 316 -5.06 -27.08 14.02
C VAL A 316 -4.02 -28.02 13.43
N LEU A 317 -4.02 -29.26 13.88
CA LEU A 317 -3.08 -30.32 13.50
C LEU A 317 -3.80 -31.36 12.62
N ARG A 318 -3.16 -31.79 11.55
CA ARG A 318 -3.70 -32.82 10.64
C ARG A 318 -2.59 -33.47 9.80
N ALA A 319 -2.66 -34.80 9.66
CA ALA A 319 -1.93 -35.50 8.63
C ALA A 319 -2.75 -35.60 7.34
N ASP A 320 -2.07 -35.61 6.20
CA ASP A 320 -2.73 -35.65 4.88
C ASP A 320 -3.04 -37.08 4.41
N ASP A 321 -2.42 -38.10 5.05
CA ASP A 321 -2.46 -39.49 4.68
C ASP A 321 -3.23 -40.40 5.66
N ARG A 322 -3.50 -39.94 6.90
CA ARG A 322 -4.19 -40.71 7.94
C ARG A 322 -4.91 -39.82 8.96
N SER A 323 -5.75 -40.43 9.81
CA SER A 323 -6.23 -39.76 11.02
C SER A 323 -5.09 -39.71 12.05
N LEU A 324 -4.94 -38.55 12.72
CA LEU A 324 -3.99 -38.37 13.81
C LEU A 324 -4.50 -39.07 15.09
N THR A 325 -3.58 -39.67 15.83
CA THR A 325 -3.82 -40.05 17.22
C THR A 325 -3.61 -38.89 18.17
N GLY A 326 -4.16 -38.98 19.39
CA GLY A 326 -3.94 -37.95 20.43
C GLY A 326 -2.46 -37.80 20.77
N ASP A 327 -1.75 -38.91 20.88
CA ASP A 327 -0.32 -38.93 21.24
C ASP A 327 0.57 -38.25 20.15
N GLU A 328 0.31 -38.48 18.87
CA GLU A 328 1.00 -37.78 17.78
C GLU A 328 0.79 -36.29 17.81
N ALA A 329 -0.45 -35.83 18.09
CA ALA A 329 -0.75 -34.41 18.21
C ALA A 329 -0.03 -33.79 19.43
N ASP A 330 0.01 -34.51 20.56
CA ASP A 330 0.66 -34.04 21.77
C ASP A 330 2.20 -34.01 21.65
N GLU A 331 2.81 -34.93 20.90
CA GLU A 331 4.24 -34.85 20.55
C GLU A 331 4.59 -33.65 19.71
N ASP A 332 3.74 -33.24 18.75
CA ASP A 332 3.95 -32.04 17.93
C ASP A 332 3.84 -30.79 18.78
N VAL A 333 2.85 -30.74 19.69
CA VAL A 333 2.69 -29.65 20.67
C VAL A 333 3.91 -29.54 21.59
N GLN A 334 4.45 -30.64 22.10
CA GLN A 334 5.68 -30.62 22.90
C GLN A 334 6.88 -30.05 22.14
N SER A 335 7.00 -30.37 20.85
CA SER A 335 8.04 -29.81 20.00
C SER A 335 7.86 -28.28 19.81
N ILE A 336 6.61 -27.81 19.61
CA ILE A 336 6.24 -26.39 19.53
C ILE A 336 6.59 -25.66 20.85
N LEU A 337 6.21 -26.22 21.99
CA LEU A 337 6.52 -25.64 23.30
C LEU A 337 8.03 -25.56 23.57
N ALA A 338 8.79 -26.56 23.15
CA ALA A 338 10.24 -26.54 23.25
C ALA A 338 10.86 -25.42 22.41
N ALA A 339 10.37 -25.21 21.18
CA ALA A 339 10.81 -24.10 20.33
C ALA A 339 10.49 -22.73 20.94
N LEU A 340 9.26 -22.54 21.43
CA LEU A 340 8.83 -21.31 22.11
C LEU A 340 9.68 -20.99 23.35
N SER A 341 10.04 -22.02 24.11
CA SER A 341 10.90 -21.87 25.29
C SER A 341 12.34 -21.53 24.89
N ALA A 342 12.88 -22.17 23.87
CA ALA A 342 14.25 -21.92 23.39
C ALA A 342 14.44 -20.52 22.81
N ASP A 343 13.47 -20.04 22.04
CA ASP A 343 13.57 -18.77 21.33
C ASP A 343 13.23 -17.56 22.19
N HIS A 344 12.22 -17.69 23.03
CA HIS A 344 11.59 -16.56 23.73
C HIS A 344 11.52 -16.75 25.25
N GLY A 345 12.06 -17.85 25.78
CA GLY A 345 11.88 -18.17 27.20
C GLY A 345 10.40 -18.31 27.61
N ALA A 346 9.53 -18.57 26.62
CA ALA A 346 8.12 -18.72 26.87
C ALA A 346 7.83 -20.03 27.60
N VAL A 347 6.98 -19.97 28.60
CA VAL A 347 6.59 -21.14 29.43
C VAL A 347 5.09 -21.37 29.35
N LEU A 348 4.68 -22.65 29.33
CA LEU A 348 3.27 -23.00 29.38
C LEU A 348 2.66 -22.44 30.67
N ARG A 349 1.45 -21.85 30.55
CA ARG A 349 0.70 -21.30 31.68
C ARG A 349 -0.01 -22.37 32.47
#